data_67900410c9c78174f526c9fcc939daa3
#
_entry.id   67900410c9c78174f526c9fcc939daa3
#
_cell.length_a   1.000
_cell.length_b   1.000
_cell.length_c   1.000
_cell.angle_alpha   90.00
_cell.angle_beta   90.00
_cell.angle_gamma   90.00
#
_symmetry.space_group_name_H-M   'P 1'
#
loop_
_entity.id
_entity.type
_entity.pdbx_description
1 polymer ?
#
loop_
_entity_poly.entity_id
_entity_poly.type
_entity_poly.pdbx_seq_one_letter_code
_entity_poly.pdbx_strand_id
1 'polypeptide(L)' 'MKRTTPLTRHIGVKVREYRLKNGWTQTDLAARMQVAGCDLSREIIARIESGFRQTSVFEIDKFVEVFGITYNDLFAQ' A
#
# COMPACT_ATOMS: atom_id res chain seq x y z
N MET A 1 -21.34 -0.47 5.67
CA MET A 1 -20.73 0.70 6.33
C MET A 1 -19.22 0.69 6.16
N LYS A 2 -18.67 1.81 5.86
CA LYS A 2 -17.22 1.93 5.71
C LYS A 2 -16.52 1.89 7.06
N ARG A 3 -15.38 1.25 7.09
CA ARG A 3 -14.55 1.13 8.28
C ARG A 3 -13.20 1.78 8.09
N THR A 4 -13.18 2.96 7.47
CA THR A 4 -11.91 3.67 7.27
C THR A 4 -11.66 4.59 8.45
N THR A 5 -10.41 4.74 8.79
CA THR A 5 -9.95 5.56 9.91
C THR A 5 -8.89 6.52 9.39
N PRO A 6 -8.49 7.51 10.21
CA PRO A 6 -7.35 8.35 9.83
C PRO A 6 -6.10 7.52 9.51
N LEU A 7 -5.89 6.41 10.23
CA LEU A 7 -4.74 5.54 9.95
C LEU A 7 -4.88 4.88 8.58
N THR A 8 -6.08 4.45 8.21
CA THR A 8 -6.34 3.89 6.88
C THR A 8 -5.91 4.85 5.79
N ARG A 9 -6.31 6.12 5.92
CA ARG A 9 -5.95 7.14 4.93
C ARG A 9 -4.44 7.41 4.96
N HIS A 10 -3.85 7.43 6.13
CA HIS A 10 -2.41 7.66 6.28
C HIS A 10 -1.61 6.58 5.57
N ILE A 11 -1.97 5.32 5.77
CA ILE A 11 -1.30 4.20 5.11
C ILE A 11 -1.43 4.34 3.59
N GLY A 12 -2.62 4.68 3.11
CA GLY A 12 -2.85 4.87 1.67
C GLY A 12 -1.95 5.95 1.08
N VAL A 13 -1.82 7.09 1.78
CA VAL A 13 -0.94 8.18 1.36
C VAL A 13 0.51 7.70 1.30
N LYS A 14 0.95 6.94 2.31
CA LYS A 14 2.32 6.43 2.35
C LYS A 14 2.59 5.43 1.24
N VAL A 15 1.64 4.54 0.97
CA VAL A 15 1.78 3.58 -0.14
C VAL A 15 1.98 4.34 -1.44
N ARG A 16 1.17 5.36 -1.68
CA ARG A 16 1.31 6.17 -2.89
C ARG A 16 2.66 6.89 -2.94
N GLU A 17 3.09 7.49 -1.82
CA GLU A 17 4.37 8.20 -1.78
C GLU A 17 5.53 7.30 -2.14
N TYR A 18 5.60 6.11 -1.53
CA TYR A 18 6.70 5.19 -1.81
C TYR A 18 6.62 4.62 -3.22
N ARG A 19 5.39 4.39 -3.73
CA ARG A 19 5.23 3.98 -5.11
C ARG A 19 5.79 5.02 -6.08
N LEU A 20 5.43 6.28 -5.87
CA LEU A 20 5.89 7.36 -6.74
C LEU A 20 7.39 7.60 -6.61
N LYS A 21 7.95 7.45 -5.40
CA LYS A 21 9.40 7.56 -5.20
C LYS A 21 10.16 6.53 -6.02
N ASN A 22 9.57 5.36 -6.22
CA ASN A 22 10.20 4.32 -7.02
C ASN A 22 9.92 4.45 -8.51
N GLY A 23 9.11 5.43 -8.90
CA GLY A 23 8.75 5.63 -10.30
C GLY A 23 7.79 4.59 -10.83
N TRP A 24 7.02 3.95 -9.97
CA TRP A 24 6.12 2.87 -10.36
C TRP A 24 4.70 3.38 -10.58
N THR A 25 4.01 2.77 -11.57
CA THR A 25 2.56 2.94 -11.72
C THR A 25 1.85 2.03 -10.73
N GLN A 26 0.54 2.20 -10.59
CA GLN A 26 -0.25 1.29 -9.76
C GLN A 26 -0.18 -0.14 -10.31
N THR A 27 -0.14 -0.29 -11.62
CA THR A 27 0.02 -1.60 -12.26
C THR A 27 1.38 -2.21 -11.91
N ASP A 28 2.44 -1.41 -11.93
CA ASP A 28 3.77 -1.88 -11.54
C ASP A 28 3.77 -2.39 -10.11
N LEU A 29 3.16 -1.63 -9.20
CA LEU A 29 3.10 -2.03 -7.79
C LEU A 29 2.31 -3.32 -7.63
N ALA A 30 1.18 -3.45 -8.36
CA ALA A 30 0.38 -4.68 -8.30
C ALA A 30 1.21 -5.89 -8.71
N ALA A 31 2.02 -5.75 -9.77
CA ALA A 31 2.87 -6.84 -10.25
C ALA A 31 3.93 -7.21 -9.22
N ARG A 32 4.53 -6.21 -8.58
CA ARG A 32 5.57 -6.46 -7.57
C ARG A 32 4.99 -7.10 -6.31
N MET A 33 3.80 -6.69 -5.92
CA MET A 33 3.11 -7.29 -4.78
C MET A 33 2.78 -8.76 -5.08
N GLN A 34 2.36 -9.07 -6.30
CA GLN A 34 2.06 -10.43 -6.69
C GLN A 34 3.30 -11.32 -6.59
N VAL A 35 4.44 -10.83 -7.05
CA VAL A 35 5.71 -11.56 -6.95
C VAL A 35 6.06 -11.81 -5.49
N ALA A 36 5.76 -10.88 -4.61
CA ALA A 36 6.01 -11.03 -3.17
C ALA A 36 4.98 -11.93 -2.48
N GLY A 37 4.00 -12.44 -3.21
CA GLY A 37 3.00 -13.35 -2.67
C GLY A 37 1.70 -12.69 -2.25
N CYS A 38 1.48 -11.44 -2.64
CA CYS A 38 0.28 -10.70 -2.26
C CYS A 38 -0.46 -10.26 -3.53
N ASP A 39 -1.54 -10.93 -3.85
CA ASP A 39 -2.26 -10.73 -5.11
C ASP A 39 -3.28 -9.59 -4.96
N LEU A 40 -2.88 -8.38 -5.29
CA LEU A 40 -3.75 -7.21 -5.29
C LEU A 40 -3.85 -6.68 -6.72
N SER A 41 -5.09 -6.43 -7.15
CA SER A 41 -5.31 -5.81 -8.46
C SER A 41 -4.94 -4.32 -8.40
N ARG A 42 -4.76 -3.71 -9.58
CA ARG A 42 -4.54 -2.27 -9.67
C ARG A 42 -5.68 -1.50 -9.00
N GLU A 43 -6.91 -1.95 -9.19
CA GLU A 43 -8.09 -1.30 -8.61
C GLU A 43 -8.05 -1.34 -7.08
N ILE A 44 -7.62 -2.46 -6.51
CA ILE A 44 -7.51 -2.58 -5.05
C ILE A 44 -6.42 -1.63 -4.53
N ILE A 45 -5.30 -1.55 -5.23
CA ILE A 45 -4.23 -0.62 -4.86
C ILE A 45 -4.74 0.82 -4.91
N ALA A 46 -5.50 1.18 -5.96
CA ALA A 46 -6.08 2.51 -6.06
C ALA A 46 -7.00 2.82 -4.87
N ARG A 47 -7.78 1.84 -4.42
CA ARG A 47 -8.69 2.02 -3.28
C ARG A 47 -7.91 2.15 -1.97
N ILE A 48 -6.81 1.43 -1.83
CA ILE A 48 -5.94 1.58 -0.67
C ILE A 48 -5.34 3.00 -0.64
N GLU A 49 -4.81 3.44 -1.77
CA GLU A 49 -4.17 4.76 -1.85
C GLU A 49 -5.15 5.91 -1.59
N SER A 50 -6.40 5.74 -1.98
CA SER A 50 -7.42 6.78 -1.76
C SER A 50 -8.08 6.68 -0.38
N GLY A 51 -7.72 5.68 0.43
CA GLY A 51 -8.25 5.55 1.78
C GLY A 51 -9.62 4.89 1.86
N PHE A 52 -10.10 4.32 0.76
CA PHE A 52 -11.41 3.66 0.75
C PHE A 52 -11.37 2.21 1.20
N ARG A 53 -10.18 1.61 1.28
CA ARG A 53 -10.04 0.22 1.68
C ARG A 53 -8.94 0.09 2.71
N GLN A 54 -9.26 -0.60 3.81
CA GLN A 54 -8.26 -0.90 4.83
C GLN A 54 -7.21 -1.85 4.28
N THR A 55 -6.00 -1.71 4.79
CA THR A 55 -4.89 -2.57 4.45
C THR A 55 -4.75 -3.63 5.55
N SER A 56 -4.70 -4.89 5.18
CA SER A 56 -4.53 -5.97 6.15
C SER A 56 -3.10 -5.99 6.66
N VAL A 57 -2.88 -6.67 7.79
CA VAL A 57 -1.54 -6.84 8.37
C VAL A 57 -0.62 -7.54 7.37
N PHE A 58 -1.13 -8.56 6.68
CA PHE A 58 -0.35 -9.27 5.67
C PHE A 58 0.07 -8.34 4.54
N GLU A 59 -0.85 -7.49 4.08
CA GLU A 59 -0.58 -6.55 3.00
C GLU A 59 0.46 -5.51 3.43
N ILE A 60 0.35 -5.01 4.66
CA ILE A 60 1.34 -4.08 5.21
C ILE A 60 2.73 -4.71 5.20
N ASP A 61 2.83 -5.96 5.62
CA ASP A 61 4.09 -6.68 5.63
C ASP A 61 4.69 -6.74 4.22
N LYS A 62 3.85 -7.00 3.22
CA LYS A 62 4.32 -7.10 1.83
C LYS A 62 4.67 -5.75 1.24
N PHE A 63 3.93 -4.69 1.58
CA PHE A 63 4.31 -3.34 1.14
C PHE A 63 5.68 -2.95 1.69
N VAL A 64 5.93 -3.23 2.96
CA VAL A 64 7.23 -2.95 3.58
C VAL A 64 8.34 -3.70 2.85
N GLU A 65 8.11 -4.97 2.54
CA GLU A 65 9.07 -5.80 1.82
C GLU A 65 9.33 -5.26 0.41
N VAL A 66 8.27 -4.97 -0.34
CA VAL A 66 8.36 -4.54 -1.74
C VAL A 66 9.03 -3.16 -1.85
N PHE A 67 8.71 -2.26 -0.93
CA PHE A 67 9.32 -0.92 -0.93
C PHE A 67 10.73 -0.91 -0.32
N GLY A 68 11.10 -1.95 0.42
CA GLY A 68 12.40 -1.99 1.10
C GLY A 68 12.50 -0.97 2.21
N ILE A 69 11.43 -0.79 2.97
CA ILE A 69 11.35 0.18 4.06
C ILE A 69 11.06 -0.54 5.37
N THR A 70 11.02 0.21 6.46
CA THR A 70 10.64 -0.34 7.76
C THR A 70 9.15 -0.12 8.01
N TYR A 71 8.59 -0.86 8.97
CA TYR A 71 7.21 -0.59 9.40
C TYR A 71 7.08 0.84 9.90
N ASN A 72 8.08 1.32 10.63
CA ASN A 72 8.06 2.68 11.14
C ASN A 72 7.98 3.71 10.01
N ASP A 73 8.69 3.47 8.92
CA ASP A 73 8.62 4.36 7.74
C ASP A 73 7.20 4.45 7.22
N LEU A 74 6.49 3.32 7.18
CA LEU A 74 5.14 3.30 6.65
C LEU A 74 4.14 3.97 7.59
N PHE A 75 4.33 3.85 8.90
CA PHE A 75 3.41 4.39 9.90
C PHE A 75 3.77 5.80 10.36
N ALA A 76 4.98 6.28 10.11
CA ALA A 76 5.43 7.59 10.58
C ALA A 76 4.60 8.72 9.94
N GLN A 77 4.34 9.75 10.73
CA GLN A 77 3.54 10.88 10.30
C GLN A 77 4.40 11.99 9.65
#